data_b7ece35b42699bf08db4e158f904fd04
#
_entry.id   b7ece35b42699bf08db4e158f904fd04
#
_cell.length_a   1.000
_cell.length_b   1.000
_cell.length_c   1.000
_cell.angle_alpha   90.00
_cell.angle_beta   90.00
_cell.angle_gamma   90.00
#
_symmetry.space_group_name_H-M   'P 1'
#
loop_
_entity.id
_entity.type
_entity.pdbx_description
1 polymer ?
#
loop_
_entity_poly.entity_id
_entity_poly.type
_entity_poly.pdbx_seq_one_letter_code
_entity_poly.pdbx_strand_id
1 'polypeptide(L)'
;MFARICAVALLLFVRAAPLSAQDMLQGVDLAQPAYSQAEFSRADIEKAIAGRAAGAALDFSGKSLNGLDLSHLDLTGANFRAARLNRAKLQGAKLDGAILDQAWLIEADLTNASLKGAHAFAAQMQRMKGDGADFSQARLAGDLTGASLKGAIFDGADLAADMKNQSMGLMRAVLRTTQLQGARFHHANLMSADLRFAHAAGADFAGANLVNADAAGADFTGVQWRDAQTDGLDLDSAHIDADAIDQLSKAQHLDRAQRQ
;
A
#
# COMPACT_ATOMS: atom_id res chain seq x y z
N MET A 1 12.53 -62.72 -24.52
CA MET A 1 13.24 -61.90 -23.54
C MET A 1 12.84 -60.46 -23.77
N PHE A 2 11.69 -60.02 -23.19
CA PHE A 2 11.11 -58.70 -23.41
C PHE A 2 11.41 -57.80 -22.22
N ALA A 3 12.21 -56.77 -22.43
CA ALA A 3 12.47 -55.75 -21.44
C ALA A 3 11.32 -54.70 -21.43
N ARG A 4 10.62 -54.60 -20.32
CA ARG A 4 9.62 -53.56 -20.06
C ARG A 4 10.33 -52.28 -19.59
N ILE A 5 10.24 -51.24 -20.39
CA ILE A 5 10.67 -49.88 -19.99
C ILE A 5 9.46 -49.24 -19.30
N CYS A 6 9.56 -49.06 -17.98
CA CYS A 6 8.61 -48.21 -17.24
C CYS A 6 9.01 -46.75 -17.42
N ALA A 7 8.23 -46.01 -18.20
CA ALA A 7 8.32 -44.55 -18.24
C ALA A 7 7.61 -43.98 -17.01
N VAL A 8 8.36 -43.38 -16.09
CA VAL A 8 7.80 -42.60 -14.98
C VAL A 8 7.53 -41.21 -15.50
N ALA A 9 6.24 -40.90 -15.73
CA ALA A 9 5.79 -39.56 -16.06
C ALA A 9 5.86 -38.69 -14.79
N LEU A 10 6.85 -37.80 -14.72
CA LEU A 10 6.95 -36.78 -13.67
C LEU A 10 5.91 -35.68 -13.95
N LEU A 11 4.75 -35.75 -13.29
CA LEU A 11 3.74 -34.69 -13.32
C LEU A 11 4.26 -33.48 -12.53
N LEU A 12 4.84 -32.52 -13.24
CA LEU A 12 5.11 -31.18 -12.71
C LEU A 12 3.76 -30.49 -12.45
N PHE A 13 3.31 -30.49 -11.20
CA PHE A 13 2.25 -29.60 -10.74
C PHE A 13 2.79 -28.16 -10.74
N VAL A 14 2.62 -27.46 -11.85
CA VAL A 14 2.71 -26.00 -11.86
C VAL A 14 1.54 -25.51 -11.01
N ARG A 15 1.80 -25.16 -9.76
CA ARG A 15 0.84 -24.38 -8.96
C ARG A 15 0.69 -23.04 -9.67
N ALA A 16 -0.40 -22.85 -10.40
CA ALA A 16 -0.81 -21.53 -10.83
C ALA A 16 -1.04 -20.71 -9.55
N ALA A 17 -0.20 -19.70 -9.31
CA ALA A 17 -0.48 -18.71 -8.28
C ALA A 17 -1.84 -18.08 -8.62
N PRO A 18 -2.74 -17.87 -7.64
CA PRO A 18 -3.98 -17.18 -7.90
C PRO A 18 -3.65 -15.79 -8.45
N LEU A 19 -4.07 -15.52 -9.68
CA LEU A 19 -4.06 -14.16 -10.23
C LEU A 19 -4.90 -13.30 -9.29
N SER A 20 -4.25 -12.40 -8.54
CA SER A 20 -4.99 -11.41 -7.78
C SER A 20 -5.65 -10.48 -8.80
N ALA A 21 -6.95 -10.22 -8.67
CA ALA A 21 -7.68 -9.31 -9.54
C ALA A 21 -7.12 -7.87 -9.52
N GLN A 22 -6.15 -7.60 -8.66
CA GLN A 22 -5.47 -6.31 -8.48
C GLN A 22 -4.17 -6.17 -9.27
N ASP A 23 -3.65 -7.24 -9.89
CA ASP A 23 -2.43 -7.14 -10.70
C ASP A 23 -2.75 -6.62 -12.12
N MET A 24 -3.22 -5.38 -12.18
CA MET A 24 -3.54 -4.69 -13.44
C MET A 24 -2.27 -4.30 -14.24
N LEU A 25 -1.08 -4.53 -13.67
CA LEU A 25 0.19 -4.16 -14.31
C LEU A 25 0.84 -5.33 -15.05
N GLN A 26 0.27 -6.52 -14.98
CA GLN A 26 0.83 -7.68 -15.65
C GLN A 26 0.81 -7.46 -17.17
N GLY A 27 1.98 -7.27 -17.76
CA GLY A 27 2.15 -7.00 -19.19
C GLY A 27 2.15 -5.52 -19.59
N VAL A 28 2.06 -4.58 -18.64
CA VAL A 28 2.20 -3.14 -18.92
C VAL A 28 3.66 -2.74 -18.96
N ASP A 29 4.13 -2.28 -20.12
CA ASP A 29 5.47 -1.71 -20.27
C ASP A 29 5.48 -0.25 -19.82
N LEU A 30 5.95 0.00 -18.60
CA LEU A 30 6.04 1.34 -17.99
C LEU A 30 7.07 2.26 -18.68
N ALA A 31 7.87 1.76 -19.63
CA ALA A 31 8.79 2.59 -20.41
C ALA A 31 8.10 3.28 -21.59
N GLN A 32 6.90 2.83 -21.98
CA GLN A 32 6.14 3.48 -23.05
C GLN A 32 5.86 4.94 -22.73
N PRO A 33 5.85 5.84 -23.74
CA PRO A 33 5.59 7.28 -23.54
C PRO A 33 4.33 7.59 -22.73
N ALA A 34 3.27 6.81 -22.91
CA ALA A 34 2.02 6.96 -22.16
C ALA A 34 2.19 6.82 -20.64
N TYR A 35 3.23 6.09 -20.18
CA TYR A 35 3.48 5.83 -18.77
C TYR A 35 4.77 6.48 -18.25
N SER A 36 5.53 7.18 -19.09
CA SER A 36 6.84 7.75 -18.76
C SER A 36 6.94 9.25 -19.03
N GLN A 37 6.10 9.82 -19.90
CA GLN A 37 6.15 11.25 -20.25
C GLN A 37 5.11 12.06 -19.50
N ALA A 38 5.47 13.30 -19.12
CA ALA A 38 4.58 14.28 -18.54
C ALA A 38 3.94 15.17 -19.61
N GLU A 39 2.70 15.62 -19.38
CA GLU A 39 2.00 16.63 -20.21
C GLU A 39 2.34 18.06 -19.78
N PHE A 40 2.94 18.23 -18.60
CA PHE A 40 3.23 19.51 -17.96
C PHE A 40 4.71 19.61 -17.61
N SER A 41 5.19 20.83 -17.49
CA SER A 41 6.44 21.13 -16.80
C SER A 41 6.16 21.51 -15.33
N ARG A 42 7.20 21.52 -14.50
CA ARG A 42 7.10 22.04 -13.12
C ARG A 42 6.58 23.48 -13.10
N ALA A 43 7.07 24.33 -14.01
CA ALA A 43 6.66 25.72 -14.11
C ALA A 43 5.15 25.88 -14.40
N ASP A 44 4.57 24.96 -15.20
CA ASP A 44 3.12 24.95 -15.45
C ASP A 44 2.34 24.66 -14.18
N ILE A 45 2.80 23.72 -13.36
CA ILE A 45 2.18 23.38 -12.07
C ILE A 45 2.31 24.55 -11.09
N GLU A 46 3.50 25.15 -10.96
CA GLU A 46 3.72 26.33 -10.10
C GLU A 46 2.84 27.51 -10.52
N LYS A 47 2.68 27.73 -11.82
CA LYS A 47 1.75 28.75 -12.36
C LYS A 47 0.30 28.41 -12.01
N ALA A 48 -0.12 27.16 -12.12
CA ALA A 48 -1.47 26.74 -11.74
C ALA A 48 -1.73 26.95 -10.24
N ILE A 49 -0.73 26.65 -9.39
CA ILE A 49 -0.79 26.88 -7.93
C ILE A 49 -0.93 28.40 -7.66
N ALA A 50 -0.09 29.23 -8.28
CA ALA A 50 -0.09 30.69 -8.08
C ALA A 50 -1.38 31.33 -8.58
N GLY A 51 -1.97 30.84 -9.66
CA GLY A 51 -3.22 31.31 -10.24
C GLY A 51 -4.49 30.75 -9.59
N ARG A 52 -4.36 29.87 -8.61
CA ARG A 52 -5.48 29.21 -7.94
C ARG A 52 -6.29 30.22 -7.12
N ALA A 53 -7.60 30.32 -7.39
CA ALA A 53 -8.50 31.07 -6.53
C ALA A 53 -8.57 30.47 -5.12
N ALA A 54 -8.78 31.27 -4.10
CA ALA A 54 -8.89 30.82 -2.73
C ALA A 54 -9.97 29.74 -2.62
N GLY A 55 -9.60 28.55 -2.10
CA GLY A 55 -10.51 27.41 -1.93
C GLY A 55 -10.80 26.59 -3.20
N ALA A 56 -10.28 26.97 -4.38
CA ALA A 56 -10.42 26.18 -5.59
C ALA A 56 -9.44 25.00 -5.57
N ALA A 57 -9.90 23.80 -5.96
CA ALA A 57 -9.02 22.66 -6.15
C ALA A 57 -8.28 22.76 -7.49
N LEU A 58 -7.01 22.32 -7.51
CA LEU A 58 -6.29 22.08 -8.77
C LEU A 58 -6.81 20.78 -9.38
N ASP A 59 -7.14 20.78 -10.65
CA ASP A 59 -7.64 19.58 -11.34
C ASP A 59 -6.61 19.05 -12.35
N PHE A 60 -6.02 17.90 -12.00
CA PHE A 60 -5.10 17.12 -12.82
C PHE A 60 -5.67 15.73 -13.12
N SER A 61 -7.01 15.57 -13.04
CA SER A 61 -7.65 14.27 -13.25
C SER A 61 -7.36 13.72 -14.65
N GLY A 62 -6.96 12.45 -14.72
CA GLY A 62 -6.58 11.77 -15.96
C GLY A 62 -5.29 12.27 -16.62
N LYS A 63 -4.62 13.26 -16.06
CA LYS A 63 -3.42 13.88 -16.63
C LYS A 63 -2.16 13.06 -16.41
N SER A 64 -1.17 13.26 -17.28
CA SER A 64 0.15 12.67 -17.14
C SER A 64 1.14 13.64 -16.51
N LEU A 65 1.61 13.29 -15.30
CA LEU A 65 2.64 13.97 -14.54
C LEU A 65 3.82 13.02 -14.23
N ASN A 66 4.02 12.02 -15.10
CA ASN A 66 5.06 11.00 -14.91
C ASN A 66 6.45 11.63 -14.83
N GLY A 67 7.24 11.22 -13.84
CA GLY A 67 8.62 11.68 -13.65
C GLY A 67 8.77 13.15 -13.27
N LEU A 68 7.65 13.89 -13.12
CA LEU A 68 7.69 15.31 -12.86
C LEU A 68 8.21 15.59 -11.45
N ASP A 69 9.01 16.64 -11.31
CA ASP A 69 9.43 17.15 -10.00
C ASP A 69 8.34 18.05 -9.42
N LEU A 70 7.62 17.54 -8.44
CA LEU A 70 6.55 18.20 -7.68
C LEU A 70 6.96 18.36 -6.20
N SER A 71 8.25 18.17 -5.89
CA SER A 71 8.76 18.24 -4.53
C SER A 71 8.46 19.58 -3.87
N HIS A 72 8.06 19.52 -2.59
CA HIS A 72 7.75 20.67 -1.72
C HIS A 72 6.61 21.58 -2.21
N LEU A 73 5.85 21.18 -3.24
CA LEU A 73 4.71 21.96 -3.70
C LEU A 73 3.50 21.80 -2.78
N ASP A 74 2.68 22.85 -2.70
CA ASP A 74 1.37 22.81 -2.03
C ASP A 74 0.29 22.38 -3.01
N LEU A 75 -0.02 21.08 -2.96
CA LEU A 75 -1.02 20.39 -3.77
C LEU A 75 -2.23 19.99 -2.91
N THR A 76 -2.43 20.69 -1.79
CA THR A 76 -3.55 20.43 -0.87
C THR A 76 -4.88 20.46 -1.60
N GLY A 77 -5.69 19.41 -1.44
CA GLY A 77 -7.00 19.24 -2.08
C GLY A 77 -6.97 19.05 -3.59
N ALA A 78 -5.79 18.88 -4.21
CA ALA A 78 -5.71 18.69 -5.66
C ALA A 78 -6.39 17.38 -6.09
N ASN A 79 -7.04 17.41 -7.25
CA ASN A 79 -7.68 16.26 -7.88
C ASN A 79 -6.70 15.58 -8.85
N PHE A 80 -6.21 14.42 -8.46
CA PHE A 80 -5.36 13.53 -9.27
C PHE A 80 -6.08 12.24 -9.66
N ARG A 81 -7.41 12.20 -9.65
CA ARG A 81 -8.16 11.00 -10.01
C ARG A 81 -7.72 10.46 -11.36
N ALA A 82 -7.34 9.17 -11.41
CA ALA A 82 -6.83 8.50 -12.60
C ALA A 82 -5.61 9.19 -13.27
N ALA A 83 -4.94 10.11 -12.57
CA ALA A 83 -3.72 10.72 -13.06
C ALA A 83 -2.54 9.73 -13.05
N ARG A 84 -1.57 9.95 -13.92
CA ARG A 84 -0.33 9.18 -13.98
C ARG A 84 0.80 10.00 -13.35
N LEU A 85 1.29 9.55 -12.21
CA LEU A 85 2.35 10.14 -11.40
C LEU A 85 3.51 9.14 -11.23
N ASN A 86 3.67 8.19 -12.17
CA ASN A 86 4.73 7.20 -12.07
C ASN A 86 6.09 7.89 -12.01
N ARG A 87 6.93 7.48 -11.04
CA ARG A 87 8.27 8.06 -10.81
C ARG A 87 8.28 9.58 -10.55
N ALA A 88 7.12 10.18 -10.27
CA ALA A 88 7.06 11.59 -9.87
C ALA A 88 7.83 11.79 -8.56
N LYS A 89 8.49 12.94 -8.43
CA LYS A 89 9.15 13.37 -7.20
C LYS A 89 8.19 14.24 -6.41
N LEU A 90 7.72 13.73 -5.28
CA LEU A 90 6.74 14.35 -4.40
C LEU A 90 7.30 14.53 -2.97
N GLN A 91 8.64 14.48 -2.81
CA GLN A 91 9.28 14.61 -1.50
C GLN A 91 8.85 15.90 -0.81
N GLY A 92 8.35 15.78 0.42
CA GLY A 92 7.89 16.91 1.22
C GLY A 92 6.73 17.70 0.61
N ALA A 93 6.06 17.19 -0.42
CA ALA A 93 4.88 17.83 -0.98
C ALA A 93 3.69 17.78 0.01
N LYS A 94 2.81 18.78 -0.04
CA LYS A 94 1.55 18.79 0.70
C LYS A 94 0.43 18.29 -0.21
N LEU A 95 -0.10 17.13 0.12
CA LEU A 95 -1.18 16.43 -0.59
C LEU A 95 -2.39 16.23 0.34
N ASP A 96 -2.51 17.02 1.41
CA ASP A 96 -3.58 16.86 2.38
C ASP A 96 -4.95 17.00 1.70
N GLY A 97 -5.83 16.01 1.92
CA GLY A 97 -7.14 15.92 1.26
C GLY A 97 -7.10 15.75 -0.26
N ALA A 98 -5.96 15.45 -0.87
CA ALA A 98 -5.88 15.21 -2.31
C ALA A 98 -6.70 13.97 -2.71
N ILE A 99 -7.25 13.98 -3.93
CA ILE A 99 -7.98 12.85 -4.51
C ILE A 99 -7.05 12.12 -5.47
N LEU A 100 -6.58 10.95 -5.05
CA LEU A 100 -5.67 10.07 -5.79
C LEU A 100 -6.38 8.78 -6.23
N ASP A 101 -7.73 8.76 -6.25
CA ASP A 101 -8.49 7.58 -6.64
C ASP A 101 -8.07 7.13 -8.04
N GLN A 102 -7.73 5.83 -8.18
CA GLN A 102 -7.27 5.22 -9.43
C GLN A 102 -5.99 5.85 -10.02
N ALA A 103 -5.30 6.70 -9.27
CA ALA A 103 -4.03 7.29 -9.73
C ALA A 103 -2.92 6.23 -9.77
N TRP A 104 -1.94 6.45 -10.65
CA TRP A 104 -0.76 5.61 -10.81
C TRP A 104 0.46 6.33 -10.24
N LEU A 105 0.96 5.86 -9.10
CA LEU A 105 2.11 6.39 -8.37
C LEU A 105 3.26 5.36 -8.31
N ILE A 106 3.37 4.50 -9.32
CA ILE A 106 4.36 3.42 -9.36
C ILE A 106 5.76 4.03 -9.32
N GLU A 107 6.58 3.59 -8.34
CA GLU A 107 7.93 4.11 -8.12
C GLU A 107 8.00 5.62 -7.82
N ALA A 108 6.87 6.28 -7.50
CA ALA A 108 6.88 7.68 -7.07
C ALA A 108 7.60 7.84 -5.72
N ASP A 109 8.19 9.01 -5.50
CA ASP A 109 8.88 9.33 -4.26
C ASP A 109 8.09 10.37 -3.46
N LEU A 110 7.43 9.90 -2.39
CA LEU A 110 6.62 10.66 -1.44
C LEU A 110 7.33 10.79 -0.07
N THR A 111 8.65 10.62 -0.03
CA THR A 111 9.40 10.71 1.24
C THR A 111 9.08 12.01 1.97
N ASN A 112 8.66 11.90 3.25
CA ASN A 112 8.24 13.02 4.10
C ASN A 112 7.09 13.87 3.53
N ALA A 113 6.30 13.38 2.56
CA ALA A 113 5.11 14.07 2.08
C ALA A 113 3.97 14.02 3.10
N SER A 114 3.08 15.01 3.08
CA SER A 114 1.84 15.00 3.87
C SER A 114 0.66 14.62 2.98
N LEU A 115 -0.06 13.56 3.36
CA LEU A 115 -1.25 13.05 2.66
C LEU A 115 -2.43 12.89 3.63
N LYS A 116 -2.50 13.76 4.65
CA LYS A 116 -3.55 13.69 5.68
C LYS A 116 -4.93 13.78 5.05
N GLY A 117 -5.78 12.79 5.37
CA GLY A 117 -7.13 12.74 4.81
C GLY A 117 -7.20 12.57 3.28
N ALA A 118 -6.11 12.23 2.62
CA ALA A 118 -6.11 11.97 1.18
C ALA A 118 -6.91 10.70 0.84
N HIS A 119 -7.47 10.65 -0.37
CA HIS A 119 -8.21 9.51 -0.88
C HIS A 119 -7.42 8.84 -2.00
N ALA A 120 -7.12 7.56 -1.86
CA ALA A 120 -6.36 6.77 -2.82
C ALA A 120 -7.02 5.39 -3.06
N PHE A 121 -8.33 5.42 -3.34
CA PHE A 121 -9.08 4.21 -3.67
C PHE A 121 -8.61 3.66 -5.03
N ALA A 122 -8.30 2.36 -5.08
CA ALA A 122 -7.80 1.66 -6.26
C ALA A 122 -6.52 2.28 -6.89
N ALA A 123 -5.77 3.08 -6.11
CA ALA A 123 -4.51 3.65 -6.58
C ALA A 123 -3.43 2.57 -6.74
N GLN A 124 -2.55 2.75 -7.73
CA GLN A 124 -1.42 1.89 -8.02
C GLN A 124 -0.16 2.54 -7.43
N MET A 125 0.31 2.06 -6.28
CA MET A 125 1.41 2.65 -5.50
C MET A 125 2.57 1.66 -5.30
N GLN A 126 2.68 0.67 -6.22
CA GLN A 126 3.71 -0.37 -6.12
C GLN A 126 5.11 0.25 -6.15
N ARG A 127 5.97 -0.23 -5.26
CA ARG A 127 7.38 0.18 -5.14
C ARG A 127 7.58 1.69 -4.93
N MET A 128 6.54 2.43 -4.51
CA MET A 128 6.72 3.84 -4.14
C MET A 128 7.62 3.97 -2.91
N LYS A 129 8.21 5.15 -2.72
CA LYS A 129 8.92 5.55 -1.51
C LYS A 129 8.06 6.54 -0.75
N GLY A 130 7.70 6.19 0.47
CA GLY A 130 6.89 7.02 1.37
C GLY A 130 7.46 6.99 2.80
N ASP A 131 8.80 6.85 2.93
CA ASP A 131 9.45 6.85 4.23
C ASP A 131 9.17 8.17 4.95
N GLY A 132 8.68 8.09 6.19
CA GLY A 132 8.31 9.25 7.00
C GLY A 132 7.10 10.05 6.48
N ALA A 133 6.40 9.58 5.46
CA ALA A 133 5.19 10.25 4.97
C ALA A 133 4.03 10.14 5.97
N ASP A 134 3.16 11.14 5.98
CA ASP A 134 2.00 11.21 6.88
C ASP A 134 0.70 10.94 6.12
N PHE A 135 0.16 9.73 6.32
CA PHE A 135 -1.11 9.24 5.79
C PHE A 135 -2.23 9.27 6.84
N SER A 136 -2.10 10.06 7.91
CA SER A 136 -3.11 10.12 8.96
C SER A 136 -4.50 10.41 8.38
N GLN A 137 -5.52 9.66 8.81
CA GLN A 137 -6.91 9.79 8.35
C GLN A 137 -7.11 9.56 6.83
N ALA A 138 -6.10 9.12 6.09
CA ALA A 138 -6.22 8.85 4.66
C ALA A 138 -7.04 7.57 4.41
N ARG A 139 -7.65 7.47 3.22
CA ARG A 139 -8.31 6.25 2.73
C ARG A 139 -7.47 5.60 1.64
N LEU A 140 -6.91 4.42 1.93
CA LEU A 140 -5.82 3.82 1.14
C LEU A 140 -6.15 2.39 0.69
N ALA A 141 -7.32 2.15 0.12
CA ALA A 141 -7.66 0.86 -0.47
C ALA A 141 -7.04 0.72 -1.87
N GLY A 142 -5.74 0.50 -1.94
CA GLY A 142 -4.96 0.41 -3.18
C GLY A 142 -3.81 -0.60 -3.07
N ASP A 143 -2.99 -0.68 -4.10
CA ASP A 143 -1.84 -1.61 -4.16
C ASP A 143 -0.52 -0.89 -3.82
N LEU A 144 0.03 -1.19 -2.63
CA LEU A 144 1.30 -0.69 -2.13
C LEU A 144 2.41 -1.78 -2.15
N THR A 145 2.22 -2.85 -2.92
CA THR A 145 3.17 -3.97 -2.96
C THR A 145 4.61 -3.50 -3.15
N GLY A 146 5.49 -3.91 -2.25
CA GLY A 146 6.91 -3.58 -2.28
C GLY A 146 7.26 -2.12 -2.03
N ALA A 147 6.32 -1.29 -1.55
CA ALA A 147 6.61 0.10 -1.19
C ALA A 147 7.53 0.19 0.03
N SER A 148 8.30 1.27 0.13
CA SER A 148 9.04 1.65 1.33
C SER A 148 8.24 2.69 2.11
N LEU A 149 7.87 2.36 3.35
CA LEU A 149 7.01 3.14 4.24
C LEU A 149 7.58 3.18 5.66
N LYS A 150 8.91 3.17 5.77
CA LYS A 150 9.60 3.16 7.06
C LYS A 150 9.29 4.43 7.84
N GLY A 151 8.85 4.25 9.09
CA GLY A 151 8.46 5.37 9.94
C GLY A 151 7.29 6.20 9.43
N ALA A 152 6.55 5.73 8.42
CA ALA A 152 5.34 6.41 7.94
C ALA A 152 4.22 6.38 8.99
N ILE A 153 3.33 7.37 8.94
CA ILE A 153 2.26 7.56 9.91
C ILE A 153 0.91 7.26 9.25
N PHE A 154 0.15 6.33 9.81
CA PHE A 154 -1.17 5.91 9.35
C PHE A 154 -2.24 6.08 10.43
N ASP A 155 -2.08 7.06 11.35
CA ASP A 155 -3.00 7.23 12.47
C ASP A 155 -4.44 7.46 11.99
N GLY A 156 -5.36 6.60 12.40
CA GLY A 156 -6.76 6.64 11.99
C GLY A 156 -6.99 6.45 10.48
N ALA A 157 -6.00 6.01 9.73
CA ALA A 157 -6.17 5.75 8.30
C ALA A 157 -7.09 4.53 8.07
N ASP A 158 -7.83 4.57 6.95
CA ASP A 158 -8.69 3.49 6.51
C ASP A 158 -8.05 2.74 5.34
N LEU A 159 -7.49 1.57 5.64
CA LEU A 159 -6.86 0.63 4.70
C LEU A 159 -7.73 -0.62 4.49
N ALA A 160 -8.95 -0.62 5.03
CA ALA A 160 -9.82 -1.79 5.03
C ALA A 160 -10.39 -2.10 3.64
N ALA A 161 -10.85 -3.33 3.48
CA ALA A 161 -11.62 -3.73 2.32
C ALA A 161 -12.95 -2.95 2.24
N ASP A 162 -13.32 -2.47 1.04
CA ASP A 162 -14.64 -1.87 0.82
C ASP A 162 -15.73 -2.94 0.81
N MET A 163 -16.32 -3.21 1.99
CA MET A 163 -17.36 -4.21 2.17
C MET A 163 -18.75 -3.73 1.73
N LYS A 164 -18.92 -2.45 1.40
CA LYS A 164 -20.23 -1.91 0.96
C LYS A 164 -20.51 -2.22 -0.51
N ASN A 165 -19.48 -2.35 -1.32
CA ASN A 165 -19.55 -2.77 -2.72
C ASN A 165 -19.09 -4.21 -2.85
N GLN A 166 -19.97 -5.19 -2.67
CA GLN A 166 -19.62 -6.62 -2.70
C GLN A 166 -19.00 -7.08 -4.04
N SER A 167 -19.32 -6.44 -5.15
CA SER A 167 -18.64 -6.67 -6.44
C SER A 167 -17.20 -6.12 -6.44
N MET A 168 -16.86 -5.23 -5.52
CA MET A 168 -15.56 -4.59 -5.31
C MET A 168 -14.88 -5.05 -4.03
N GLY A 169 -15.43 -6.04 -3.32
CA GLY A 169 -14.90 -6.57 -2.05
C GLY A 169 -13.47 -7.15 -2.13
N LEU A 170 -12.88 -7.14 -3.33
CA LEU A 170 -11.46 -7.42 -3.55
C LEU A 170 -10.59 -6.15 -3.42
N MET A 171 -11.19 -4.96 -3.34
CA MET A 171 -10.46 -3.69 -3.20
C MET A 171 -10.16 -3.45 -1.72
N ARG A 172 -8.97 -3.79 -1.32
CA ARG A 172 -8.38 -3.65 0.00
C ARG A 172 -6.98 -3.07 -0.13
N ALA A 173 -6.42 -2.59 0.94
CA ALA A 173 -4.99 -2.27 0.92
C ALA A 173 -4.17 -3.55 0.74
N VAL A 174 -3.29 -3.54 -0.24
CA VAL A 174 -2.30 -4.60 -0.47
C VAL A 174 -0.94 -4.07 -0.05
N LEU A 175 -0.44 -4.58 1.08
CA LEU A 175 0.82 -4.20 1.71
C LEU A 175 1.85 -5.33 1.62
N ARG A 176 1.76 -6.17 0.60
CA ARG A 176 2.69 -7.29 0.42
C ARG A 176 4.12 -6.81 0.29
N THR A 177 5.03 -7.45 1.00
CA THR A 177 6.47 -7.18 0.95
C THR A 177 6.84 -5.71 1.20
N THR A 178 5.93 -4.91 1.78
CA THR A 178 6.21 -3.51 2.13
C THR A 178 7.21 -3.42 3.27
N GLN A 179 8.02 -2.35 3.26
CA GLN A 179 8.93 -2.01 4.35
C GLN A 179 8.19 -1.07 5.31
N LEU A 180 7.74 -1.58 6.46
CA LEU A 180 6.94 -0.87 7.45
C LEU A 180 7.68 -0.69 8.79
N GLN A 181 9.00 -0.87 8.82
CA GLN A 181 9.78 -0.78 10.05
C GLN A 181 9.53 0.55 10.74
N GLY A 182 9.10 0.48 12.01
CA GLY A 182 8.80 1.65 12.83
C GLY A 182 7.63 2.50 12.36
N ALA A 183 6.81 2.02 11.39
CA ALA A 183 5.59 2.71 10.98
C ALA A 183 4.54 2.72 12.09
N ARG A 184 3.69 3.74 12.12
CA ARG A 184 2.68 3.93 13.15
C ARG A 184 1.27 3.80 12.58
N PHE A 185 0.46 2.92 13.20
CA PHE A 185 -0.91 2.59 12.79
C PHE A 185 -1.92 2.80 13.92
N HIS A 186 -1.73 3.83 14.76
CA HIS A 186 -2.64 4.06 15.87
C HIS A 186 -4.09 4.22 15.38
N HIS A 187 -4.98 3.34 15.87
CA HIS A 187 -6.40 3.33 15.51
C HIS A 187 -6.68 3.22 14.00
N ALA A 188 -5.71 2.77 13.22
CA ALA A 188 -5.91 2.52 11.79
C ALA A 188 -6.83 1.31 11.56
N ASN A 189 -7.58 1.34 10.49
CA ASN A 189 -8.44 0.24 10.08
C ASN A 189 -7.76 -0.56 8.96
N LEU A 190 -7.22 -1.75 9.29
CA LEU A 190 -6.59 -2.69 8.37
C LEU A 190 -7.44 -3.96 8.18
N MET A 191 -8.75 -3.90 8.47
CA MET A 191 -9.63 -5.05 8.36
C MET A 191 -9.54 -5.68 6.97
N SER A 192 -9.21 -6.97 6.92
CA SER A 192 -9.02 -7.75 5.70
C SER A 192 -7.88 -7.25 4.77
N ALA A 193 -6.98 -6.37 5.24
CA ALA A 193 -5.80 -5.96 4.48
C ALA A 193 -4.86 -7.14 4.19
N ASP A 194 -4.07 -7.03 3.13
CA ASP A 194 -3.08 -8.04 2.75
C ASP A 194 -1.67 -7.58 3.14
N LEU A 195 -1.20 -8.08 4.28
CA LEU A 195 0.12 -7.78 4.88
C LEU A 195 1.13 -8.90 4.64
N ARG A 196 0.87 -9.84 3.74
CA ARG A 196 1.76 -10.99 3.54
C ARG A 196 3.19 -10.56 3.24
N PHE A 197 4.12 -11.18 3.97
CA PHE A 197 5.55 -10.91 3.86
C PHE A 197 5.93 -9.43 4.08
N ALA A 198 5.08 -8.65 4.76
CA ALA A 198 5.42 -7.29 5.14
C ALA A 198 6.53 -7.28 6.20
N HIS A 199 7.43 -6.30 6.13
CA HIS A 199 8.51 -6.10 7.10
C HIS A 199 8.11 -4.99 8.07
N ALA A 200 7.41 -5.35 9.15
CA ALA A 200 6.83 -4.41 10.11
C ALA A 200 7.56 -4.40 11.46
N ALA A 201 8.83 -4.82 11.50
CA ALA A 201 9.60 -4.83 12.74
C ALA A 201 9.57 -3.47 13.43
N GLY A 202 9.23 -3.47 14.73
CA GLY A 202 9.13 -2.26 15.56
C GLY A 202 7.97 -1.32 15.20
N ALA A 203 7.03 -1.73 14.37
CA ALA A 203 5.84 -0.93 14.06
C ALA A 203 4.90 -0.84 15.27
N ASP A 204 4.07 0.20 15.32
CA ASP A 204 3.11 0.42 16.39
C ASP A 204 1.66 0.30 15.87
N PHE A 205 0.99 -0.80 16.22
CA PHE A 205 -0.39 -1.09 15.90
C PHE A 205 -1.36 -0.81 17.06
N ALA A 206 -0.99 0.06 18.01
CA ALA A 206 -1.85 0.33 19.16
C ALA A 206 -3.27 0.79 18.73
N GLY A 207 -4.29 0.06 19.19
CA GLY A 207 -5.69 0.31 18.85
C GLY A 207 -6.07 0.04 17.40
N ALA A 208 -5.18 -0.51 16.57
CA ALA A 208 -5.48 -0.81 15.17
C ALA A 208 -6.45 -1.99 15.04
N ASN A 209 -7.26 -1.98 13.98
CA ASN A 209 -8.15 -3.07 13.63
C ASN A 209 -7.52 -3.93 12.50
N LEU A 210 -7.03 -5.13 12.85
CA LEU A 210 -6.48 -6.11 11.92
C LEU A 210 -7.41 -7.33 11.75
N VAL A 211 -8.69 -7.20 12.06
CA VAL A 211 -9.64 -8.31 11.95
C VAL A 211 -9.62 -8.91 10.54
N ASN A 212 -9.40 -10.23 10.45
CA ASN A 212 -9.28 -10.99 9.21
C ASN A 212 -8.19 -10.49 8.23
N ALA A 213 -7.21 -9.72 8.67
CA ALA A 213 -6.07 -9.37 7.84
C ALA A 213 -5.21 -10.62 7.58
N ASP A 214 -4.57 -10.68 6.42
CA ASP A 214 -3.67 -11.76 6.03
C ASP A 214 -2.22 -11.28 6.19
N ALA A 215 -1.52 -11.78 7.20
CA ALA A 215 -0.14 -11.41 7.51
C ALA A 215 0.81 -12.63 7.46
N ALA A 216 0.47 -13.64 6.66
CA ALA A 216 1.29 -14.82 6.51
C ALA A 216 2.72 -14.45 6.09
N GLY A 217 3.72 -14.96 6.80
CA GLY A 217 5.14 -14.70 6.57
C GLY A 217 5.60 -13.27 6.87
N ALA A 218 4.79 -12.43 7.51
CA ALA A 218 5.18 -11.07 7.90
C ALA A 218 6.18 -11.09 9.07
N ASP A 219 7.02 -10.06 9.15
CA ASP A 219 7.91 -9.80 10.27
C ASP A 219 7.30 -8.75 11.21
N PHE A 220 6.82 -9.20 12.36
CA PHE A 220 6.23 -8.39 13.41
C PHE A 220 7.09 -8.37 14.67
N THR A 221 8.40 -8.55 14.56
CA THR A 221 9.34 -8.48 15.69
C THR A 221 9.34 -7.10 16.31
N GLY A 222 9.21 -6.98 17.62
CA GLY A 222 9.20 -5.71 18.35
C GLY A 222 7.95 -4.86 18.14
N VAL A 223 6.86 -5.42 17.62
CA VAL A 223 5.61 -4.71 17.36
C VAL A 223 4.83 -4.43 18.63
N GLN A 224 4.23 -3.25 18.70
CA GLN A 224 3.32 -2.86 19.78
C GLN A 224 1.88 -3.17 19.41
N TRP A 225 1.24 -4.09 20.18
CA TRP A 225 -0.12 -4.60 19.92
C TRP A 225 -1.19 -4.06 20.88
N ARG A 226 -0.85 -3.11 21.75
CA ARG A 226 -1.77 -2.64 22.79
C ARG A 226 -3.13 -2.27 22.20
N ASP A 227 -4.21 -2.88 22.72
CA ASP A 227 -5.60 -2.66 22.31
C ASP A 227 -5.87 -2.95 20.82
N ALA A 228 -4.97 -3.63 20.11
CA ALA A 228 -5.19 -4.03 18.72
C ALA A 228 -6.26 -5.14 18.63
N GLN A 229 -7.10 -5.06 17.61
CA GLN A 229 -8.10 -6.09 17.31
C GLN A 229 -7.48 -7.09 16.32
N THR A 230 -7.24 -8.31 16.77
CA THR A 230 -6.52 -9.34 16.02
C THR A 230 -7.37 -10.58 15.72
N ASP A 231 -8.70 -10.48 15.86
CA ASP A 231 -9.61 -11.59 15.59
C ASP A 231 -9.48 -12.07 14.14
N GLY A 232 -9.07 -13.30 13.94
CA GLY A 232 -8.90 -13.89 12.61
C GLY A 232 -7.69 -13.37 11.82
N LEU A 233 -6.79 -12.59 12.41
CA LEU A 233 -5.50 -12.22 11.79
C LEU A 233 -4.71 -13.48 11.46
N ASP A 234 -4.35 -13.69 10.20
CA ASP A 234 -3.58 -14.86 9.78
C ASP A 234 -2.08 -14.63 9.99
N LEU A 235 -1.48 -15.44 10.88
CA LEU A 235 -0.06 -15.40 11.24
C LEU A 235 0.73 -16.63 10.75
N ASP A 236 0.24 -17.34 9.73
CA ASP A 236 0.97 -18.50 9.21
C ASP A 236 2.41 -18.13 8.84
N SER A 237 3.38 -18.77 9.50
CA SER A 237 4.82 -18.52 9.28
C SER A 237 5.30 -17.08 9.55
N ALA A 238 4.49 -16.23 10.21
CA ALA A 238 4.91 -14.90 10.62
C ALA A 238 5.94 -14.95 11.75
N HIS A 239 6.81 -13.93 11.85
CA HIS A 239 7.75 -13.75 12.96
C HIS A 239 7.11 -12.84 14.00
N ILE A 240 7.04 -13.28 15.24
CA ILE A 240 6.46 -12.53 16.38
C ILE A 240 7.32 -12.67 17.63
N ASP A 241 7.19 -11.75 18.56
CA ASP A 241 7.81 -11.89 19.89
C ASP A 241 7.04 -12.89 20.75
N ALA A 242 7.75 -13.63 21.59
CA ALA A 242 7.16 -14.63 22.47
C ALA A 242 6.19 -14.04 23.51
N ASP A 243 6.37 -12.79 23.90
CA ASP A 243 5.53 -12.07 24.86
C ASP A 243 4.28 -11.43 24.22
N ALA A 244 4.16 -11.42 22.88
CA ALA A 244 2.98 -10.94 22.19
C ALA A 244 1.81 -11.96 22.15
N ILE A 245 2.04 -13.21 22.57
CA ILE A 245 1.08 -14.34 22.40
C ILE A 245 -0.29 -14.04 23.02
N ASP A 246 -0.31 -13.45 24.21
CA ASP A 246 -1.58 -13.15 24.92
C ASP A 246 -2.42 -12.13 24.14
N GLN A 247 -1.78 -11.15 23.52
CA GLN A 247 -2.43 -10.11 22.72
C GLN A 247 -2.88 -10.65 21.36
N LEU A 248 -2.24 -11.71 20.84
CA LEU A 248 -2.51 -12.36 19.57
C LEU A 248 -3.35 -13.64 19.72
N SER A 249 -3.92 -13.89 20.90
CA SER A 249 -4.61 -15.15 21.22
C SER A 249 -5.82 -15.46 20.32
N LYS A 250 -6.38 -14.47 19.64
CA LYS A 250 -7.50 -14.62 18.69
C LYS A 250 -7.07 -14.71 17.23
N ALA A 251 -5.78 -14.61 16.96
CA ALA A 251 -5.21 -14.76 15.62
C ALA A 251 -5.28 -16.22 15.16
N GLN A 252 -5.31 -16.42 13.84
CA GLN A 252 -5.25 -17.73 13.20
C GLN A 252 -3.78 -18.16 13.01
N HIS A 253 -3.54 -19.46 13.01
CA HIS A 253 -2.22 -20.08 12.78
C HIS A 253 -1.11 -19.57 13.70
N LEU A 254 -1.47 -19.09 14.90
CA LEU A 254 -0.51 -18.65 15.91
C LEU A 254 0.47 -19.77 16.33
N ASP A 255 0.06 -21.03 16.21
CA ASP A 255 0.86 -22.22 16.44
C ASP A 255 1.96 -22.42 15.38
N ARG A 256 1.82 -21.83 14.19
CA ARG A 256 2.78 -21.86 13.09
C ARG A 256 3.69 -20.64 13.03
N ALA A 257 3.36 -19.60 13.79
CA ALA A 257 4.20 -18.42 13.88
C ALA A 257 5.57 -18.76 14.49
N GLN A 258 6.61 -18.14 13.95
CA GLN A 258 7.98 -18.25 14.43
C GLN A 258 8.17 -17.27 15.59
N ARG A 259 8.57 -17.77 16.76
CA ARG A 259 8.70 -16.99 18.00
C ARG A 259 10.17 -16.71 18.26
N GLN A 260 10.47 -15.47 18.57
CA GLN A 260 11.81 -15.04 18.98
C GLN A 260 11.81 -14.63 20.45
#